data_da798ef27c9d2a8cad1c84efee40b12c
#
_entry.id   da798ef27c9d2a8cad1c84efee40b12c
#
_cell.length_a   1.000
_cell.length_b   1.000
_cell.length_c   1.000
_cell.angle_alpha   90.00
_cell.angle_beta   90.00
_cell.angle_gamma   90.00
#
_symmetry.space_group_name_H-M   'P 1'
#
loop_
_entity.id
_entity.type
_entity.pdbx_description
1 polymer ?
#
loop_
_entity_poly.entity_id
_entity_poly.type
_entity_poly.pdbx_seq_one_letter_code
_entity_poly.pdbx_strand_id
1 'polypeptide(L)'
;MTGLNDITAHSVQADLVAVLVAVTGGQPRLLATHNGKALPAGPFTANHRSLQASLRAWVETQTHHPLGFVEQLYTFADRDRSQAEGMRAISISYLALTRELDDAGRAQPGWQDWYRYFPWEDWRAGMPAIVATQIAPALKTWSGSAIDSVAASARWQRASITFGLDDQAWNEELV
;
A
#
# COMPACT_ATOMS: atom_id res chain seq x y z
N MET A 1 -13.56 -48.71 -14.16
CA MET A 1 -12.23 -48.10 -14.08
C MET A 1 -12.43 -46.59 -14.11
N THR A 2 -12.49 -46.02 -12.93
CA THR A 2 -12.82 -44.61 -12.72
C THR A 2 -11.51 -43.84 -12.72
N GLY A 3 -11.33 -42.98 -13.72
CA GLY A 3 -10.17 -42.08 -13.77
C GLY A 3 -10.22 -41.11 -12.60
N LEU A 4 -9.26 -41.16 -11.69
CA LEU A 4 -8.98 -40.11 -10.76
C LEU A 4 -8.53 -38.88 -11.58
N ASN A 5 -9.32 -37.81 -11.50
CA ASN A 5 -8.91 -36.50 -11.96
C ASN A 5 -7.57 -36.14 -11.26
N ASP A 6 -6.55 -36.02 -12.07
CA ASP A 6 -5.26 -35.43 -11.67
C ASP A 6 -5.49 -33.96 -11.35
N ILE A 7 -5.84 -33.68 -10.09
CA ILE A 7 -5.90 -32.32 -9.58
C ILE A 7 -4.45 -31.90 -9.42
N THR A 8 -3.91 -31.26 -10.44
CA THR A 8 -2.64 -30.56 -10.35
C THR A 8 -2.74 -29.61 -9.15
N ALA A 9 -2.10 -29.96 -8.06
CA ALA A 9 -2.07 -29.15 -6.84
C ALA A 9 -1.31 -27.84 -7.15
N HIS A 10 -2.04 -26.79 -7.45
CA HIS A 10 -1.47 -25.46 -7.56
C HIS A 10 -1.11 -24.99 -6.14
N SER A 11 0.16 -24.74 -5.89
CA SER A 11 0.60 -24.22 -4.60
C SER A 11 0.17 -22.76 -4.48
N VAL A 12 -0.41 -22.41 -3.33
CA VAL A 12 -0.75 -21.02 -2.97
C VAL A 12 0.24 -20.58 -1.91
N GLN A 13 0.95 -19.50 -2.18
CA GLN A 13 1.77 -18.82 -1.18
C GLN A 13 0.96 -17.68 -0.56
N ALA A 14 0.93 -17.60 0.77
CA ALA A 14 0.33 -16.50 1.50
C ALA A 14 1.41 -15.70 2.22
N ASP A 15 1.45 -14.39 1.98
CA ASP A 15 2.36 -13.46 2.64
C ASP A 15 1.57 -12.47 3.50
N LEU A 16 2.11 -12.14 4.66
CA LEU A 16 1.56 -11.16 5.58
C LEU A 16 2.37 -9.88 5.47
N VAL A 17 1.69 -8.74 5.34
CA VAL A 17 2.32 -7.42 5.19
C VAL A 17 1.80 -6.52 6.31
N ALA A 18 2.71 -5.82 6.99
CA ALA A 18 2.37 -4.87 8.03
C ALA A 18 2.54 -3.43 7.55
N VAL A 19 1.47 -2.63 7.67
CA VAL A 19 1.48 -1.19 7.48
C VAL A 19 1.46 -0.54 8.87
N LEU A 20 2.63 -0.12 9.37
CA LEU A 20 2.73 0.55 10.66
C LEU A 20 2.80 2.05 10.43
N VAL A 21 1.84 2.76 11.01
CA VAL A 21 1.70 4.21 10.90
C VAL A 21 1.85 4.85 12.27
N ALA A 22 2.59 5.95 12.32
CA ALA A 22 2.72 6.82 13.49
C ALA A 22 2.51 8.28 13.08
N VAL A 23 2.23 9.13 14.07
CA VAL A 23 2.24 10.59 13.89
C VAL A 23 3.26 11.17 14.87
N THR A 24 4.27 11.85 14.33
CA THR A 24 5.34 12.46 15.12
C THR A 24 5.50 13.92 14.71
N GLY A 25 5.32 14.85 15.66
CA GLY A 25 5.38 16.29 15.35
C GLY A 25 4.38 16.77 14.30
N GLY A 26 3.18 16.17 14.27
CA GLY A 26 2.15 16.47 13.25
C GLY A 26 2.44 15.89 11.86
N GLN A 27 3.48 15.05 11.72
CA GLN A 27 3.85 14.41 10.47
C GLN A 27 3.44 12.93 10.47
N PRO A 28 2.72 12.42 9.47
CA PRO A 28 2.46 11.01 9.33
C PRO A 28 3.75 10.28 8.92
N ARG A 29 4.00 9.16 9.59
CA ARG A 29 5.22 8.36 9.41
C ARG A 29 4.83 6.92 9.12
N LEU A 30 5.60 6.27 8.26
CA LEU A 30 5.44 4.87 7.89
C LEU A 30 6.72 4.10 8.25
N LEU A 31 6.57 2.97 8.94
CA LEU A 31 7.70 2.08 9.22
C LEU A 31 8.00 1.24 7.99
N ALA A 32 9.21 1.37 7.49
CA ALA A 32 9.69 0.66 6.30
C ALA A 32 11.01 -0.06 6.56
N THR A 33 11.23 -1.13 5.83
CA THR A 33 12.46 -1.93 5.80
C THR A 33 13.26 -1.66 4.54
N HIS A 34 14.47 -2.27 4.41
CA HIS A 34 15.31 -2.16 3.22
C HIS A 34 15.56 -0.70 2.78
N ASN A 35 15.91 0.16 3.75
CA ASN A 35 16.14 1.59 3.51
C ASN A 35 14.91 2.33 2.90
N GLY A 36 13.72 1.99 3.37
CA GLY A 36 12.48 2.62 2.92
C GLY A 36 11.90 2.06 1.63
N LYS A 37 12.35 0.88 1.18
CA LYS A 37 11.89 0.30 -0.10
C LYS A 37 10.83 -0.79 0.06
N ALA A 38 10.59 -1.28 1.27
CA ALA A 38 9.63 -2.34 1.51
C ALA A 38 8.92 -2.13 2.85
N LEU A 39 7.71 -2.68 2.97
CA LEU A 39 7.02 -2.84 4.24
C LEU A 39 7.52 -4.09 4.96
N PRO A 40 7.45 -4.16 6.30
CA PRO A 40 7.68 -5.39 7.03
C PRO A 40 6.71 -6.47 6.55
N ALA A 41 7.25 -7.60 6.11
CA ALA A 41 6.46 -8.68 5.54
C ALA A 41 7.15 -10.04 5.71
N GLY A 42 6.37 -11.11 5.63
CA GLY A 42 6.90 -12.47 5.63
C GLY A 42 5.83 -13.50 5.31
N PRO A 43 6.24 -14.74 4.96
CA PRO A 43 5.32 -15.79 4.58
C PRO A 43 4.50 -16.24 5.79
N PHE A 44 3.23 -16.58 5.54
CA PHE A 44 2.43 -17.32 6.51
C PHE A 44 2.86 -18.79 6.47
N THR A 45 3.37 -19.27 7.60
CA THR A 45 3.85 -20.66 7.74
C THR A 45 3.04 -21.42 8.77
N ALA A 46 3.03 -22.74 8.64
CA ALA A 46 2.32 -23.65 9.56
C ALA A 46 2.80 -23.58 11.04
N ASN A 47 3.97 -23.00 11.27
CA ASN A 47 4.56 -22.88 12.61
C ASN A 47 3.89 -21.80 13.49
N HIS A 48 3.07 -20.94 12.90
CA HIS A 48 2.39 -19.87 13.62
C HIS A 48 0.92 -20.22 13.89
N ARG A 49 0.48 -19.98 15.11
CA ARG A 49 -0.87 -20.32 15.58
C ARG A 49 -1.98 -19.49 14.92
N SER A 50 -1.66 -18.28 14.43
CA SER A 50 -2.61 -17.40 13.74
C SER A 50 -1.88 -16.44 12.80
N LEU A 51 -2.61 -15.83 11.86
CA LEU A 51 -2.08 -14.79 10.95
C LEU A 51 -1.48 -13.63 11.74
N GLN A 52 -2.16 -13.15 12.78
CA GLN A 52 -1.67 -12.04 13.60
C GLN A 52 -0.41 -12.41 14.40
N ALA A 53 -0.30 -13.65 14.90
CA ALA A 53 0.91 -14.10 15.61
C ALA A 53 2.10 -14.18 14.66
N SER A 54 1.89 -14.66 13.44
CA SER A 54 2.90 -14.67 12.38
C SER A 54 3.36 -13.26 12.01
N LEU A 55 2.40 -12.34 11.81
CA LEU A 55 2.69 -10.94 11.48
C LEU A 55 3.54 -10.27 12.58
N ARG A 56 3.17 -10.43 13.86
CA ARG A 56 3.93 -9.87 14.98
C ARG A 56 5.36 -10.37 15.00
N ALA A 57 5.56 -11.68 14.80
CA ALA A 57 6.90 -12.27 14.77
C ALA A 57 7.76 -11.69 13.64
N TRP A 58 7.19 -11.50 12.45
CA TRP A 58 7.89 -10.90 11.31
C TRP A 58 8.26 -9.44 11.55
N VAL A 59 7.32 -8.64 12.05
CA VAL A 59 7.57 -7.22 12.35
C VAL A 59 8.64 -7.08 13.42
N GLU A 60 8.52 -7.77 14.53
CA GLU A 60 9.49 -7.71 15.63
C GLU A 60 10.89 -8.13 15.18
N THR A 61 10.99 -9.21 14.39
CA THR A 61 12.29 -9.69 13.86
C THR A 61 12.94 -8.68 12.92
N GLN A 62 12.15 -8.01 12.06
CA GLN A 62 12.68 -7.12 11.02
C GLN A 62 12.89 -5.70 11.51
N THR A 63 12.13 -5.23 12.48
CA THR A 63 12.10 -3.83 12.88
C THR A 63 12.42 -3.58 14.35
N HIS A 64 12.43 -4.64 15.15
CA HIS A 64 12.53 -4.58 16.63
C HIS A 64 11.42 -3.72 17.28
N HIS A 65 10.30 -3.52 16.54
CA HIS A 65 9.16 -2.75 16.99
C HIS A 65 8.02 -3.71 17.41
N PRO A 66 7.60 -3.72 18.67
CA PRO A 66 6.51 -4.59 19.12
C PRO A 66 5.18 -4.10 18.55
N LEU A 67 4.38 -5.02 18.02
CA LEU A 67 3.04 -4.73 17.55
C LEU A 67 1.99 -4.90 18.64
N GLY A 68 1.23 -3.84 18.89
CA GLY A 68 0.02 -3.84 19.69
C GLY A 68 -1.19 -4.38 18.91
N PHE A 69 -2.28 -3.61 18.92
CA PHE A 69 -3.47 -3.92 18.13
C PHE A 69 -3.18 -3.80 16.64
N VAL A 70 -3.68 -4.76 15.86
CA VAL A 70 -3.61 -4.76 14.40
C VAL A 70 -4.97 -5.10 13.83
N GLU A 71 -5.34 -4.43 12.76
CA GLU A 71 -6.56 -4.66 12.01
C GLU A 71 -6.23 -5.10 10.59
N GLN A 72 -6.98 -6.06 10.05
CA GLN A 72 -6.79 -6.47 8.67
C GLN A 72 -7.28 -5.36 7.74
N LEU A 73 -6.40 -4.89 6.86
CA LEU A 73 -6.69 -3.81 5.93
C LEU A 73 -7.26 -4.35 4.62
N TYR A 74 -6.52 -5.20 3.94
CA TYR A 74 -6.93 -5.74 2.64
C TYR A 74 -6.26 -7.08 2.33
N THR A 75 -6.90 -7.87 1.45
CA THR A 75 -6.34 -9.11 0.90
C THR A 75 -6.22 -8.98 -0.61
N PHE A 76 -5.01 -9.08 -1.11
CA PHE A 76 -4.68 -9.07 -2.54
C PHE A 76 -4.48 -10.49 -3.03
N ALA A 77 -5.18 -10.89 -4.08
CA ALA A 77 -5.12 -12.23 -4.65
C ALA A 77 -5.07 -12.23 -6.20
N ASP A 78 -4.49 -11.19 -6.79
CA ASP A 78 -4.43 -11.00 -8.22
C ASP A 78 -3.49 -12.02 -8.89
N ARG A 79 -3.85 -12.45 -10.12
CA ARG A 79 -3.09 -13.45 -10.88
C ARG A 79 -1.64 -13.05 -11.15
N ASP A 80 -1.41 -11.76 -11.38
CA ASP A 80 -0.13 -11.23 -11.85
C ASP A 80 0.88 -10.96 -10.71
N ARG A 81 0.52 -11.28 -9.46
CA ARG A 81 1.41 -11.12 -8.31
C ARG A 81 2.44 -12.23 -8.13
N SER A 82 2.22 -13.38 -8.73
CA SER A 82 3.18 -14.48 -8.68
C SER A 82 4.22 -14.35 -9.77
N GLN A 83 5.50 -14.35 -9.42
CA GLN A 83 6.61 -14.38 -10.37
C GLN A 83 6.91 -15.80 -10.91
N ALA A 84 6.29 -16.83 -10.35
CA ALA A 84 6.49 -18.21 -10.74
C ALA A 84 5.26 -18.76 -11.46
N GLU A 85 5.45 -19.40 -12.62
CA GLU A 85 4.38 -20.09 -13.35
C GLU A 85 3.73 -21.16 -12.48
N GLY A 86 2.38 -21.14 -12.41
CA GLY A 86 1.59 -22.13 -11.68
C GLY A 86 1.44 -21.88 -10.18
N MET A 87 2.07 -20.85 -9.59
CA MET A 87 1.85 -20.44 -8.20
C MET A 87 0.90 -19.25 -8.12
N ARG A 88 0.01 -19.24 -7.11
CA ARG A 88 -0.78 -18.07 -6.75
C ARG A 88 -0.23 -17.44 -5.47
N ALA A 89 0.00 -16.14 -5.50
CA ALA A 89 0.37 -15.37 -4.32
C ALA A 89 -0.85 -14.63 -3.76
N ILE A 90 -1.05 -14.75 -2.45
CA ILE A 90 -2.04 -13.98 -1.69
C ILE A 90 -1.25 -13.12 -0.71
N SER A 91 -1.49 -11.81 -0.71
CA SER A 91 -0.92 -10.90 0.29
C SER A 91 -2.03 -10.38 1.18
N ILE A 92 -1.90 -10.59 2.49
CA ILE A 92 -2.84 -10.14 3.51
C ILE A 92 -2.19 -9.00 4.26
N SER A 93 -2.72 -7.78 4.11
CA SER A 93 -2.20 -6.59 4.77
C SER A 93 -2.95 -6.28 6.05
N TYR A 94 -2.18 -5.78 7.03
CA TYR A 94 -2.66 -5.36 8.35
C TYR A 94 -2.19 -3.95 8.63
N LEU A 95 -3.07 -3.12 9.19
CA LEU A 95 -2.77 -1.78 9.67
C LEU A 95 -2.53 -1.81 11.17
N ALA A 96 -1.51 -1.11 11.61
CA ALA A 96 -1.25 -0.82 13.03
C ALA A 96 -0.97 0.67 13.21
N LEU A 97 -1.66 1.31 14.13
CA LEU A 97 -1.32 2.64 14.61
C LEU A 97 -0.44 2.49 15.85
N THR A 98 0.71 3.14 15.84
CA THR A 98 1.70 2.99 16.89
C THR A 98 2.46 4.30 17.15
N ARG A 99 3.50 4.26 17.98
CA ARG A 99 4.38 5.39 18.26
C ARG A 99 5.74 5.14 17.61
N GLU A 100 6.35 6.18 17.05
CA GLU A 100 7.69 6.11 16.46
C GLU A 100 8.80 5.91 17.51
N LEU A 101 8.57 6.42 18.73
CA LEU A 101 9.52 6.33 19.83
C LEU A 101 9.33 5.04 20.62
N ASP A 102 10.43 4.48 21.13
CA ASP A 102 10.36 3.40 22.11
C ASP A 102 9.88 3.92 23.49
N ASP A 103 9.67 3.01 24.44
CA ASP A 103 9.23 3.36 25.81
C ASP A 103 10.23 4.26 26.56
N ALA A 104 11.49 4.32 26.11
CA ALA A 104 12.52 5.22 26.62
C ALA A 104 12.59 6.56 25.86
N GLY A 105 11.70 6.82 24.92
CA GLY A 105 11.64 8.04 24.12
C GLY A 105 12.70 8.14 23.04
N ARG A 106 13.34 7.03 22.65
CA ARG A 106 14.37 7.00 21.61
C ARG A 106 13.73 6.73 20.24
N ALA A 107 14.18 7.47 19.23
CA ALA A 107 13.76 7.23 17.85
C ALA A 107 14.25 5.87 17.37
N GLN A 108 13.34 5.08 16.79
CA GLN A 108 13.67 3.81 16.16
C GLN A 108 14.00 4.01 14.68
N PRO A 109 14.93 3.22 14.11
CA PRO A 109 15.25 3.30 12.69
C PRO A 109 14.10 2.77 11.83
N GLY A 110 14.07 3.18 10.56
CA GLY A 110 13.13 2.66 9.57
C GLY A 110 11.90 3.52 9.32
N TRP A 111 11.62 4.50 10.19
CA TRP A 111 10.51 5.41 9.99
C TRP A 111 10.79 6.41 8.85
N GLN A 112 9.85 6.48 7.93
CA GLN A 112 9.90 7.34 6.75
C GLN A 112 8.74 8.34 6.77
N ASP A 113 8.91 9.45 6.08
CA ASP A 113 7.83 10.38 5.82
C ASP A 113 6.79 9.72 4.90
N TRP A 114 5.50 9.80 5.26
CA TRP A 114 4.40 9.30 4.45
C TRP A 114 4.39 9.93 3.05
N TYR A 115 4.57 11.25 2.99
CA TYR A 115 4.52 12.00 1.73
C TYR A 115 5.72 11.75 0.80
N ARG A 116 6.74 11.05 1.26
CA ARG A 116 7.78 10.50 0.38
C ARG A 116 7.21 9.47 -0.60
N TYR A 117 6.20 8.72 -0.18
CA TYR A 117 5.56 7.66 -0.99
C TYR A 117 4.31 8.17 -1.70
N PHE A 118 3.60 9.11 -1.08
CA PHE A 118 2.34 9.68 -1.57
C PHE A 118 2.44 11.21 -1.66
N PRO A 119 3.38 11.75 -2.48
CA PRO A 119 3.62 13.20 -2.52
C PRO A 119 2.43 14.00 -3.06
N TRP A 120 1.49 13.37 -3.75
CA TRP A 120 0.25 13.98 -4.22
C TRP A 120 -0.81 14.16 -3.15
N GLU A 121 -0.63 13.56 -1.97
CA GLU A 121 -1.55 13.67 -0.84
C GLU A 121 -1.18 14.83 0.11
N ASP A 122 -0.04 15.49 -0.06
CA ASP A 122 0.38 16.58 0.83
C ASP A 122 -0.22 17.93 0.44
N TRP A 123 -1.47 18.13 0.79
CA TRP A 123 -2.21 19.37 0.53
C TRP A 123 -2.09 20.43 1.63
N ARG A 124 -1.26 20.24 2.65
CA ARG A 124 -1.11 21.16 3.78
C ARG A 124 -0.63 22.55 3.36
N ALA A 125 0.11 22.67 2.28
CA ALA A 125 0.57 23.94 1.71
C ALA A 125 -0.16 24.32 0.40
N GLY A 126 -1.32 23.71 0.12
CA GLY A 126 -2.03 23.81 -1.14
C GLY A 126 -1.71 22.68 -2.11
N MET A 127 -2.06 22.83 -3.39
CA MET A 127 -1.87 21.78 -4.39
C MET A 127 -0.40 21.33 -4.46
N PRO A 128 -0.11 20.03 -4.29
CA PRO A 128 1.25 19.50 -4.40
C PRO A 128 1.84 19.74 -5.79
N ALA A 129 3.10 20.16 -5.85
CA ALA A 129 3.77 20.46 -7.12
C ALA A 129 3.75 19.28 -8.12
N ILE A 130 3.83 18.04 -7.64
CA ILE A 130 3.78 16.84 -8.48
C ILE A 130 2.44 16.72 -9.22
N VAL A 131 1.33 17.17 -8.63
CA VAL A 131 0.02 17.17 -9.28
C VAL A 131 0.05 18.10 -10.49
N ALA A 132 0.52 19.31 -10.33
CA ALA A 132 0.58 20.29 -11.40
C ALA A 132 1.62 19.96 -12.49
N THR A 133 2.79 19.43 -12.09
CA THR A 133 3.94 19.29 -13.01
C THR A 133 4.03 17.91 -13.69
N GLN A 134 3.44 16.87 -13.11
CA GLN A 134 3.55 15.51 -13.63
C GLN A 134 2.18 14.85 -13.83
N ILE A 135 1.32 14.84 -12.81
CA ILE A 135 0.07 14.09 -12.84
C ILE A 135 -0.92 14.72 -13.82
N ALA A 136 -1.20 16.02 -13.71
CA ALA A 136 -2.15 16.70 -14.58
C ALA A 136 -1.74 16.67 -16.05
N PRO A 137 -0.47 16.90 -16.46
CA PRO A 137 -0.04 16.74 -17.83
C PRO A 137 -0.22 15.31 -18.37
N ALA A 138 0.11 14.28 -17.55
CA ALA A 138 -0.08 12.89 -17.93
C ALA A 138 -1.55 12.54 -18.12
N LEU A 139 -2.42 12.98 -17.21
CA LEU A 139 -3.87 12.80 -17.30
C LEU A 139 -4.47 13.54 -18.51
N LYS A 140 -3.94 14.72 -18.84
CA LYS A 140 -4.37 15.48 -20.03
C LYS A 140 -4.02 14.74 -21.30
N THR A 141 -2.82 14.18 -21.39
CA THR A 141 -2.41 13.33 -22.51
C THR A 141 -3.28 12.07 -22.63
N TRP A 142 -3.53 11.38 -21.51
CA TRP A 142 -4.40 10.22 -21.48
C TRP A 142 -5.85 10.54 -21.87
N SER A 143 -6.41 11.64 -21.39
CA SER A 143 -7.77 12.05 -21.78
C SER A 143 -7.85 12.40 -23.28
N GLY A 144 -6.83 13.07 -23.83
CA GLY A 144 -6.74 13.41 -25.25
C GLY A 144 -6.54 12.21 -26.17
N SER A 145 -6.09 11.07 -25.67
CA SER A 145 -5.96 9.81 -26.42
C SER A 145 -7.28 9.03 -26.56
N ALA A 146 -8.41 9.57 -26.09
CA ALA A 146 -9.70 8.93 -26.20
C ALA A 146 -10.18 8.83 -27.66
N ILE A 147 -11.09 7.89 -27.94
CA ILE A 147 -11.58 7.58 -29.28
C ILE A 147 -12.36 8.75 -29.91
N ASP A 148 -12.97 9.60 -29.08
CA ASP A 148 -13.73 10.79 -29.52
C ASP A 148 -13.70 11.89 -28.43
N SER A 149 -14.23 13.05 -28.77
CA SER A 149 -14.26 14.22 -27.87
C SER A 149 -15.16 14.04 -26.65
N VAL A 150 -16.21 13.24 -26.73
CA VAL A 150 -17.12 12.97 -25.62
C VAL A 150 -16.40 12.11 -24.58
N ALA A 151 -15.73 11.05 -25.02
CA ALA A 151 -14.91 10.21 -24.17
C ALA A 151 -13.72 10.97 -23.57
N ALA A 152 -13.08 11.88 -24.35
CA ALA A 152 -12.02 12.74 -23.86
C ALA A 152 -12.50 13.66 -22.72
N SER A 153 -13.64 14.32 -22.92
CA SER A 153 -14.24 15.20 -21.92
C SER A 153 -14.63 14.41 -20.64
N ALA A 154 -15.22 13.23 -20.79
CA ALA A 154 -15.59 12.39 -19.64
C ALA A 154 -14.36 11.90 -18.86
N ARG A 155 -13.26 11.55 -19.53
CA ARG A 155 -11.99 11.21 -18.89
C ARG A 155 -11.40 12.38 -18.13
N TRP A 156 -11.37 13.57 -18.75
CA TRP A 156 -10.84 14.77 -18.12
C TRP A 156 -11.67 15.19 -16.90
N GLN A 157 -13.00 15.17 -17.01
CA GLN A 157 -13.88 15.46 -15.89
C GLN A 157 -13.61 14.56 -14.68
N ARG A 158 -13.46 13.25 -14.89
CA ARG A 158 -13.09 12.34 -13.81
C ARG A 158 -11.74 12.69 -13.19
N ALA A 159 -10.73 12.94 -14.03
CA ALA A 159 -9.41 13.34 -13.55
C ALA A 159 -9.46 14.63 -12.73
N SER A 160 -10.22 15.63 -13.20
CA SER A 160 -10.36 16.92 -12.50
C SER A 160 -11.04 16.77 -11.14
N ILE A 161 -12.08 15.95 -11.02
CA ILE A 161 -12.75 15.66 -9.75
C ILE A 161 -11.80 14.90 -8.81
N THR A 162 -11.09 13.89 -9.31
CA THR A 162 -10.20 13.04 -8.50
C THR A 162 -9.02 13.83 -7.94
N PHE A 163 -8.38 14.66 -8.74
CA PHE A 163 -7.15 15.37 -8.36
C PHE A 163 -7.33 16.86 -8.04
N GLY A 164 -8.57 17.33 -7.88
CA GLY A 164 -8.84 18.73 -7.56
C GLY A 164 -8.31 19.70 -8.63
N LEU A 165 -8.48 19.37 -9.93
CA LEU A 165 -8.06 20.22 -11.03
C LEU A 165 -9.23 21.11 -11.50
N ASP A 166 -8.93 22.17 -12.27
CA ASP A 166 -9.93 23.06 -12.88
C ASP A 166 -10.95 23.57 -11.84
N ASP A 167 -10.46 24.11 -10.71
CA ASP A 167 -11.27 24.65 -9.60
C ASP A 167 -12.15 23.62 -8.87
N GLN A 168 -11.95 22.31 -9.10
CA GLN A 168 -12.56 21.28 -8.27
C GLN A 168 -11.87 21.19 -6.90
N ALA A 169 -12.65 20.91 -5.86
CA ALA A 169 -12.05 20.59 -4.55
C ALA A 169 -11.38 19.22 -4.63
N TRP A 170 -10.17 19.13 -4.08
CA TRP A 170 -9.52 17.84 -3.91
C TRP A 170 -10.30 16.96 -2.92
N ASN A 171 -10.40 15.67 -3.23
CA ASN A 171 -11.09 14.70 -2.40
C ASN A 171 -10.21 13.45 -2.23
N GLU A 172 -9.70 13.27 -1.00
CA GLU A 172 -8.81 12.16 -0.63
C GLU A 172 -9.43 10.78 -0.80
N GLU A 173 -10.76 10.67 -0.80
CA GLU A 173 -11.43 9.39 -0.97
C GLU A 173 -11.48 8.91 -2.42
N LEU A 174 -11.13 9.76 -3.38
CA LEU A 174 -11.21 9.47 -4.82
C LEU A 174 -9.85 9.20 -5.48
N VAL A 175 -8.75 9.44 -4.78
CA VAL A 175 -7.37 9.31 -5.31
C VAL A 175 -6.80 7.91 -5.09
#